data_df3b4792aa728bd181dc191d00950661
#
_entry.id   df3b4792aa728bd181dc191d00950661
#
_cell.length_a   1.000
_cell.length_b   1.000
_cell.length_c   1.000
_cell.angle_alpha   90.00
_cell.angle_beta   90.00
_cell.angle_gamma   90.00
#
_symmetry.space_group_name_H-M   'P 1'
#
loop_
_entity.id
_entity.type
_entity.pdbx_description
1 polymer ?
#
loop_
_entity_poly.entity_id
_entity_poly.type
_entity_poly.pdbx_seq_one_letter_code
_entity_poly.pdbx_strand_id
1 'polypeptide(L)'
;MLKVGSLQNGTGVFISDKSPNRHISVLGISGSGKTVRLRELIRNVVENGETALIFDINGTDYKDCIDRVNVISAREDGFNTNLLEVGSDDAESEICHVMSIVQVLCRAFGLGCKQEEALYMGFVERCA
;
A
#
# COMPACT_ATOMS: atom_id res chain seq x y z
N MET A 1 -19.93 7.56 -6.62
CA MET A 1 -20.53 7.30 -5.28
C MET A 1 -20.33 5.85 -4.91
N LEU A 2 -19.72 5.58 -3.76
CA LEU A 2 -19.46 4.21 -3.28
C LEU A 2 -20.61 3.72 -2.39
N LYS A 3 -21.25 2.60 -2.76
CA LYS A 3 -22.28 1.97 -1.94
C LYS A 3 -21.64 1.24 -0.75
N VAL A 4 -21.96 1.67 0.46
CA VAL A 4 -21.41 1.08 1.70
C VAL A 4 -22.41 0.20 2.45
N GLY A 5 -23.65 0.17 2.03
CA GLY A 5 -24.65 -0.67 2.69
C GLY A 5 -26.06 -0.45 2.20
N SER A 6 -26.98 -1.09 2.91
CA SER A 6 -28.41 -0.86 2.77
C SER A 6 -29.06 -0.83 4.14
N LEU A 7 -30.04 0.03 4.30
CA LEU A 7 -30.89 0.07 5.48
C LEU A 7 -31.85 -1.14 5.50
N GLN A 8 -32.51 -1.39 6.63
CA GLN A 8 -33.48 -2.49 6.76
C GLN A 8 -34.64 -2.40 5.76
N ASN A 9 -34.97 -1.19 5.32
CA ASN A 9 -36.02 -0.96 4.29
C ASN A 9 -35.50 -1.13 2.85
N GLY A 10 -34.27 -1.60 2.65
CA GLY A 10 -33.66 -1.79 1.34
C GLY A 10 -33.01 -0.55 0.72
N THR A 11 -33.12 0.63 1.34
CA THR A 11 -32.51 1.86 0.83
C THR A 11 -30.99 1.77 0.90
N GLY A 12 -30.30 2.03 -0.22
CA GLY A 12 -28.83 2.04 -0.29
C GLY A 12 -28.22 3.18 0.52
N VAL A 13 -27.12 2.90 1.21
CA VAL A 13 -26.29 3.91 1.88
C VAL A 13 -25.03 4.11 1.06
N PHE A 14 -24.70 5.36 0.72
CA PHE A 14 -23.60 5.71 -0.17
C PHE A 14 -22.67 6.73 0.49
N ILE A 15 -21.38 6.62 0.15
CA ILE A 15 -20.40 7.68 0.42
C ILE A 15 -20.32 8.58 -0.81
N SER A 16 -20.43 9.88 -0.58
CA SER A 16 -20.35 10.88 -1.64
C SER A 16 -18.91 11.09 -2.09
N ASP A 17 -18.70 11.24 -3.42
CA ASP A 17 -17.42 11.61 -3.99
C ASP A 17 -16.98 13.02 -3.62
N LYS A 18 -17.92 13.84 -3.15
CA LYS A 18 -17.68 15.20 -2.65
C LYS A 18 -17.28 15.25 -1.18
N SER A 19 -17.21 14.09 -0.49
CA SER A 19 -16.76 14.06 0.89
C SER A 19 -15.30 14.51 0.98
N PRO A 20 -14.95 15.46 1.86
CA PRO A 20 -13.57 15.90 2.05
C PRO A 20 -12.66 14.82 2.61
N ASN A 21 -13.23 13.85 3.30
CA ASN A 21 -12.53 12.67 3.81
C ASN A 21 -13.17 11.40 3.25
N ARG A 22 -12.39 10.62 2.50
CA ARG A 22 -12.84 9.36 1.87
C ARG A 22 -12.30 8.12 2.58
N HIS A 23 -11.68 8.27 3.75
CA HIS A 23 -11.20 7.15 4.52
C HIS A 23 -12.37 6.36 5.11
N ILE A 24 -12.33 5.04 4.96
CA ILE A 24 -13.32 4.12 5.50
C ILE A 24 -12.60 3.16 6.44
N SER A 25 -13.08 3.05 7.67
CA SER A 25 -12.62 2.05 8.63
C SER A 25 -13.71 1.00 8.85
N VAL A 26 -13.37 -0.28 8.69
CA VAL A 26 -14.27 -1.41 8.97
C VAL A 26 -13.78 -2.10 10.22
N LEU A 27 -14.49 -1.91 11.32
CA LEU A 27 -14.14 -2.41 12.64
C LEU A 27 -15.12 -3.51 13.09
N GLY A 28 -14.62 -4.45 13.89
CA GLY A 28 -15.41 -5.52 14.47
C GLY A 28 -14.54 -6.65 15.02
N ILE A 29 -15.14 -7.51 15.83
CA ILE A 29 -14.50 -8.71 16.38
C ILE A 29 -14.22 -9.73 15.27
N SER A 30 -13.41 -10.75 15.57
CA SER A 30 -13.18 -11.87 14.64
C SER A 30 -14.50 -12.56 14.30
N GLY A 31 -14.69 -12.94 13.03
CA GLY A 31 -15.92 -13.58 12.55
C GLY A 31 -17.09 -12.63 12.30
N SER A 32 -16.98 -11.32 12.55
CA SER A 32 -18.08 -10.35 12.33
C SER A 32 -18.36 -9.99 10.87
N GLY A 33 -17.65 -10.61 9.92
CA GLY A 33 -17.85 -10.38 8.48
C GLY A 33 -17.08 -9.18 7.89
N LYS A 34 -16.06 -8.65 8.58
CA LYS A 34 -15.23 -7.52 8.07
C LYS A 34 -14.67 -7.77 6.68
N THR A 35 -14.02 -8.92 6.48
CA THR A 35 -13.43 -9.31 5.20
C THR A 35 -14.49 -9.44 4.11
N VAL A 36 -15.64 -10.04 4.42
CA VAL A 36 -16.76 -10.13 3.48
C VAL A 36 -17.22 -8.75 3.04
N ARG A 37 -17.31 -7.82 3.99
CA ARG A 37 -17.72 -6.44 3.71
C ARG A 37 -16.70 -5.69 2.88
N LEU A 38 -15.40 -5.84 3.18
CA LEU A 38 -14.34 -5.24 2.39
C LEU A 38 -14.30 -5.79 0.96
N ARG A 39 -14.46 -7.10 0.77
CA ARG A 39 -14.57 -7.72 -0.57
C ARG A 39 -15.74 -7.13 -1.38
N GLU A 40 -16.89 -6.89 -0.75
CA GLU A 40 -18.04 -6.27 -1.40
C GLU A 40 -17.75 -4.81 -1.79
N LEU A 41 -17.09 -4.03 -0.92
CA LEU A 41 -16.67 -2.66 -1.23
C LEU A 41 -15.69 -2.62 -2.40
N ILE A 42 -14.68 -3.49 -2.41
CA ILE A 42 -13.70 -3.60 -3.49
C ILE A 42 -14.40 -3.95 -4.81
N ARG A 43 -15.32 -4.91 -4.78
CA ARG A 43 -16.11 -5.30 -5.95
C ARG A 43 -16.91 -4.12 -6.51
N ASN A 44 -17.57 -3.36 -5.65
CA ASN A 44 -18.30 -2.15 -6.06
C ASN A 44 -17.39 -1.09 -6.69
N VAL A 45 -16.17 -0.89 -6.18
CA VAL A 45 -15.17 0.03 -6.76
C VAL A 45 -14.82 -0.39 -8.18
N VAL A 46 -14.49 -1.67 -8.37
CA VAL A 46 -14.09 -2.21 -9.68
C VAL A 46 -15.24 -2.23 -10.68
N GLU A 47 -16.46 -2.56 -10.24
CA GLU A 47 -17.67 -2.53 -11.09
C GLU A 47 -18.01 -1.10 -11.55
N ASN A 48 -17.64 -0.09 -10.77
CA ASN A 48 -17.73 1.32 -11.18
C ASN A 48 -16.61 1.78 -12.13
N GLY A 49 -15.72 0.87 -12.55
CA GLY A 49 -14.61 1.16 -13.44
C GLY A 49 -13.40 1.83 -12.78
N GLU A 50 -13.33 1.82 -11.46
CA GLU A 50 -12.21 2.35 -10.70
C GLU A 50 -11.17 1.26 -10.42
N THR A 51 -9.92 1.65 -10.19
CA THR A 51 -8.81 0.75 -9.85
C THR A 51 -8.67 0.64 -8.33
N ALA A 52 -8.43 -0.56 -7.83
CA ALA A 52 -8.17 -0.82 -6.42
C ALA A 52 -6.77 -1.39 -6.22
N LEU A 53 -6.02 -0.83 -5.26
CA LEU A 53 -4.76 -1.40 -4.75
C LEU A 53 -5.03 -1.97 -3.36
N ILE A 54 -4.71 -3.25 -3.17
CA ILE A 54 -5.04 -3.98 -1.96
C ILE A 54 -3.75 -4.50 -1.31
N PHE A 55 -3.51 -4.13 -0.06
CA PHE A 55 -2.44 -4.69 0.75
C PHE A 55 -3.02 -5.78 1.66
N ASP A 56 -2.85 -7.04 1.27
CA ASP A 56 -3.30 -8.20 2.04
C ASP A 56 -2.16 -8.80 2.86
N ILE A 57 -2.11 -8.43 4.13
CA ILE A 57 -1.06 -8.90 5.05
C ILE A 57 -1.17 -10.41 5.29
N ASN A 58 -2.38 -10.97 5.26
CA ASN A 58 -2.60 -12.41 5.44
C ASN A 58 -2.35 -13.21 4.17
N GLY A 59 -2.42 -12.56 2.99
CA GLY A 59 -2.15 -13.15 1.69
C GLY A 59 -3.23 -14.10 1.14
N THR A 60 -4.37 -14.25 1.84
CA THR A 60 -5.42 -15.20 1.47
C THR A 60 -6.81 -14.60 1.37
N ASP A 61 -6.95 -13.36 1.82
CA ASP A 61 -8.28 -12.79 2.03
C ASP A 61 -8.92 -12.20 0.76
N TYR A 62 -8.13 -11.75 -0.22
CA TYR A 62 -8.66 -10.94 -1.32
C TYR A 62 -8.38 -11.46 -2.73
N LYS A 63 -7.45 -12.40 -2.93
CA LYS A 63 -7.04 -12.84 -4.26
C LYS A 63 -8.18 -13.41 -5.12
N ASP A 64 -9.18 -14.01 -4.49
CA ASP A 64 -10.33 -14.63 -5.17
C ASP A 64 -11.59 -13.75 -5.15
N CYS A 65 -11.48 -12.47 -4.73
CA CYS A 65 -12.67 -11.63 -4.59
C CYS A 65 -13.12 -10.98 -5.89
N ILE A 66 -12.25 -10.92 -6.91
CA ILE A 66 -12.52 -10.26 -8.19
C ILE A 66 -11.84 -11.06 -9.31
N ASP A 67 -12.51 -11.23 -10.45
CA ASP A 67 -11.90 -11.72 -11.67
C ASP A 67 -10.92 -10.66 -12.22
N ARG A 68 -9.70 -11.04 -12.58
CA ARG A 68 -8.63 -10.16 -13.08
C ARG A 68 -7.90 -9.36 -12.00
N VAL A 69 -7.40 -10.03 -10.99
CA VAL A 69 -6.49 -9.46 -10.00
C VAL A 69 -5.05 -9.80 -10.38
N ASN A 70 -4.18 -8.79 -10.44
CA ASN A 70 -2.74 -9.02 -10.44
C ASN A 70 -2.29 -9.22 -8.99
N VAL A 71 -1.92 -10.43 -8.64
CA VAL A 71 -1.41 -10.76 -7.30
C VAL A 71 0.10 -10.71 -7.33
N ILE A 72 0.71 -9.88 -6.48
CA ILE A 72 2.16 -9.84 -6.26
C ILE A 72 2.38 -10.40 -4.86
N SER A 73 3.00 -11.58 -4.78
CA SER A 73 3.36 -12.18 -3.51
C SER A 73 4.76 -11.72 -3.10
N ALA A 74 4.84 -10.85 -2.09
CA ALA A 74 6.13 -10.38 -1.59
C ALA A 74 7.04 -11.53 -1.11
N ARG A 75 6.45 -12.68 -0.76
CA ARG A 75 7.17 -13.87 -0.28
C ARG A 75 7.68 -14.76 -1.41
N GLU A 76 6.89 -14.89 -2.49
CA GLU A 76 7.16 -15.80 -3.61
C GLU A 76 7.84 -15.07 -4.77
N ASP A 77 7.32 -13.90 -5.13
CA ASP A 77 7.80 -13.10 -6.26
C ASP A 77 8.89 -12.11 -5.84
N GLY A 78 8.93 -11.74 -4.54
CA GLY A 78 9.71 -10.62 -4.04
C GLY A 78 9.16 -9.27 -4.52
N PHE A 79 9.66 -8.19 -3.93
CA PHE A 79 9.51 -6.86 -4.51
C PHE A 79 10.72 -6.60 -5.39
N ASN A 80 10.56 -6.74 -6.70
CA ASN A 80 11.61 -6.42 -7.67
C ASN A 80 11.68 -4.89 -7.87
N THR A 81 11.90 -4.18 -6.76
CA THR A 81 12.04 -2.73 -6.74
C THR A 81 13.50 -2.41 -6.53
N ASN A 82 14.10 -1.73 -7.49
CA ASN A 82 15.44 -1.17 -7.31
C ASN A 82 15.33 0.03 -6.35
N LEU A 83 15.70 -0.17 -5.10
CA LEU A 83 15.64 0.89 -4.09
C LEU A 83 16.58 2.07 -4.41
N LEU A 84 17.58 1.86 -5.26
CA LEU A 84 18.56 2.87 -5.66
C LEU A 84 18.19 3.58 -6.97
N GLU A 85 17.07 3.19 -7.61
CA GLU A 85 16.61 3.83 -8.83
C GLU A 85 16.01 5.19 -8.51
N VAL A 86 16.67 6.24 -8.98
CA VAL A 86 16.19 7.62 -8.89
C VAL A 86 15.53 7.99 -10.20
N GLY A 87 14.29 8.47 -10.15
CA GLY A 87 13.52 8.86 -11.34
C GLY A 87 13.92 10.20 -11.96
N SER A 88 15.04 10.81 -11.53
CA SER A 88 15.55 12.09 -12.03
C SER A 88 17.06 12.07 -12.15
N ASP A 89 17.58 12.74 -13.19
CA ASP A 89 19.02 12.92 -13.42
C ASP A 89 19.62 14.08 -12.57
N ASP A 90 18.92 14.52 -11.54
CA ASP A 90 19.36 15.61 -10.67
C ASP A 90 20.11 15.07 -9.44
N ALA A 91 21.38 15.47 -9.30
CA ALA A 91 22.27 15.00 -8.25
C ALA A 91 21.74 15.31 -6.82
N GLU A 92 21.00 16.40 -6.64
CA GLU A 92 20.42 16.75 -5.34
C GLU A 92 19.29 15.78 -4.97
N SER A 93 18.46 15.43 -5.93
CA SER A 93 17.40 14.41 -5.76
C SER A 93 17.98 13.03 -5.45
N GLU A 94 19.09 12.67 -6.09
CA GLU A 94 19.78 11.40 -5.86
C GLU A 94 20.32 11.30 -4.42
N ILE A 95 21.01 12.35 -3.95
CA ILE A 95 21.51 12.41 -2.57
C ILE A 95 20.36 12.32 -1.57
N CYS A 96 19.30 13.08 -1.76
CA CYS A 96 18.11 13.04 -0.89
C CYS A 96 17.47 11.64 -0.85
N HIS A 97 17.42 10.95 -1.99
CA HIS A 97 16.89 9.61 -2.10
C HIS A 97 17.76 8.60 -1.32
N VAL A 98 19.10 8.63 -1.53
CA VAL A 98 20.05 7.79 -0.79
C VAL A 98 19.94 8.03 0.72
N MET A 99 19.89 9.27 1.18
CA MET A 99 19.72 9.61 2.59
C MET A 99 18.42 9.02 3.16
N SER A 100 17.32 9.08 2.40
CA SER A 100 16.03 8.53 2.80
C SER A 100 16.09 7.00 2.98
N ILE A 101 16.75 6.30 2.06
CA ILE A 101 16.95 4.84 2.15
C ILE A 101 17.80 4.50 3.37
N VAL A 102 18.93 5.18 3.58
CA VAL A 102 19.80 4.96 4.73
C VAL A 102 19.04 5.14 6.03
N GLN A 103 18.24 6.20 6.17
CA GLN A 103 17.41 6.44 7.34
C GLN A 103 16.39 5.31 7.60
N VAL A 104 15.73 4.82 6.55
CA VAL A 104 14.78 3.69 6.65
C VAL A 104 15.51 2.44 7.14
N LEU A 105 16.67 2.11 6.55
CA LEU A 105 17.49 0.97 6.95
C LEU A 105 17.97 1.09 8.41
N CYS A 106 18.45 2.27 8.80
CA CYS A 106 18.91 2.52 10.18
C CYS A 106 17.77 2.32 11.19
N ARG A 107 16.57 2.79 10.89
CA ARG A 107 15.39 2.58 11.74
C ARG A 107 14.94 1.13 11.78
N ALA A 108 14.90 0.47 10.62
CA ALA A 108 14.44 -0.92 10.51
C ALA A 108 15.36 -1.92 11.24
N PHE A 109 16.67 -1.68 11.21
CA PHE A 109 17.68 -2.57 11.78
C PHE A 109 18.31 -2.06 13.10
N GLY A 110 17.87 -0.91 13.61
CA GLY A 110 18.38 -0.33 14.85
C GLY A 110 19.87 0.05 14.76
N LEU A 111 20.31 0.54 13.60
CA LEU A 111 21.72 0.87 13.35
C LEU A 111 22.10 2.19 14.05
N GLY A 112 23.35 2.27 14.53
CA GLY A 112 23.91 3.48 15.14
C GLY A 112 24.57 4.42 14.14
N CYS A 113 24.95 5.63 14.59
CA CYS A 113 25.49 6.70 13.73
C CYS A 113 26.69 6.30 12.87
N LYS A 114 27.59 5.45 13.38
CA LYS A 114 28.76 4.98 12.58
C LYS A 114 28.36 4.07 11.43
N GLN A 115 27.31 3.27 11.63
CA GLN A 115 26.78 2.36 10.61
C GLN A 115 25.96 3.14 9.57
N GLU A 116 25.26 4.19 10.00
CA GLU A 116 24.56 5.13 9.12
C GLU A 116 25.55 5.83 8.17
N GLU A 117 26.65 6.37 8.70
CA GLU A 117 27.72 7.00 7.91
C GLU A 117 28.35 6.03 6.91
N ALA A 118 28.66 4.80 7.36
CA ALA A 118 29.23 3.76 6.49
C ALA A 118 28.28 3.35 5.36
N LEU A 119 26.99 3.22 5.65
CA LEU A 119 25.96 2.94 4.63
C LEU A 119 25.85 4.09 3.62
N TYR A 120 25.78 5.32 4.12
CA TYR A 120 25.70 6.50 3.25
C TYR A 120 26.89 6.58 2.30
N MET A 121 28.11 6.45 2.79
CA MET A 121 29.32 6.46 1.97
C MET A 121 29.33 5.34 0.93
N GLY A 122 28.93 4.11 1.33
CA GLY A 122 28.88 2.97 0.43
C GLY A 122 27.82 3.10 -0.69
N PHE A 123 26.72 3.80 -0.45
CA PHE A 123 25.73 4.09 -1.49
C PHE A 123 26.18 5.22 -2.41
N VAL A 124 26.74 6.29 -1.88
CA VAL A 124 27.23 7.43 -2.69
C VAL A 124 28.39 7.02 -3.61
N GLU A 125 29.33 6.19 -3.15
CA GLU A 125 30.43 5.68 -3.98
C GLU A 125 29.96 4.79 -5.15
N ARG A 126 28.76 4.22 -5.09
CA ARG A 126 28.21 3.40 -6.16
C ARG A 126 27.35 4.17 -7.16
N CYS A 127 26.87 5.34 -6.78
CA CYS A 127 26.07 6.22 -7.63
C CYS A 127 26.95 7.21 -8.41
N ALA A 128 28.21 7.41 -8.03
CA ALA A 128 29.19 8.24 -8.75
C ALA A 128 29.94 7.42 -9.81
#